data_bfa2f547747fa19a1583ea42173f5046
#
_entry.id   bfa2f547747fa19a1583ea42173f5046
#
_cell.length_a   1.000
_cell.length_b   1.000
_cell.length_c   1.000
_cell.angle_alpha   90.00
_cell.angle_beta   90.00
_cell.angle_gamma   90.00
#
_symmetry.space_group_name_H-M   'P 1'
#
loop_
_entity.id
_entity.type
_entity.pdbx_description
1 polymer ?
#
loop_
_entity_poly.entity_id
_entity_poly.type
_entity_poly.pdbx_seq_one_letter_code
_entity_poly.pdbx_strand_id
1 'polypeptide(L)'
;MKRVIPITEQFQHFLREVNDNFWGELYRRTALAWKGLLEEVSWKERDRYLGVKEYARAGEREYRNGFYERKFVTLMGTLVLRVARTREKSFLPEALRRFERRAPEVMMLIREAFLRGLSTRQVGRVVGIVSETVSPQTVSRLTRSLDGLVKKFREAPLQDEWAYLFLDGVSLRVRRPTGRKRVQMLVAYGVRRDGSRQLLAFLRSQGESQAAWEGLSCRRK
;
A
#
# COMPACT_ATOMS: atom_id res chain seq x y z
N MET A 1 -16.58 52.02 9.20
CA MET A 1 -17.51 51.05 9.86
C MET A 1 -16.77 49.74 10.07
N LYS A 2 -16.53 49.33 11.32
CA LYS A 2 -15.98 48.00 11.61
C LYS A 2 -17.06 46.95 11.33
N ARG A 3 -16.79 46.02 10.43
CA ARG A 3 -17.67 44.90 10.08
C ARG A 3 -17.81 44.02 11.33
N VAL A 4 -18.97 43.96 11.94
CA VAL A 4 -19.23 43.05 13.06
C VAL A 4 -19.35 41.64 12.49
N ILE A 5 -18.39 40.80 12.82
CA ILE A 5 -18.40 39.37 12.38
C ILE A 5 -19.46 38.65 13.21
N PRO A 6 -20.38 37.89 12.59
CA PRO A 6 -21.40 37.15 13.32
C PRO A 6 -20.79 36.17 14.33
N ILE A 7 -21.45 36.00 15.48
CA ILE A 7 -20.97 35.07 16.56
C ILE A 7 -20.72 33.67 16.04
N THR A 8 -21.52 33.19 15.10
CA THR A 8 -21.33 31.86 14.45
C THR A 8 -20.03 31.76 13.69
N GLU A 9 -19.59 32.81 13.00
CA GLU A 9 -18.30 32.82 12.28
C GLU A 9 -17.12 32.89 13.25
N GLN A 10 -17.26 33.68 14.34
CA GLN A 10 -16.24 33.74 15.39
C GLN A 10 -16.07 32.38 16.08
N PHE A 11 -17.18 31.68 16.37
CA PHE A 11 -17.14 30.36 16.97
C PHE A 11 -16.53 29.30 16.01
N GLN A 12 -16.89 29.37 14.74
CA GLN A 12 -16.26 28.49 13.75
C GLN A 12 -14.77 28.76 13.56
N HIS A 13 -14.35 30.02 13.61
CA HIS A 13 -12.94 30.39 13.59
C HIS A 13 -12.20 29.85 14.82
N PHE A 14 -12.76 30.02 16.00
CA PHE A 14 -12.22 29.48 17.26
C PHE A 14 -12.11 27.96 17.23
N LEU A 15 -13.13 27.23 16.74
CA LEU A 15 -13.07 25.76 16.61
C LEU A 15 -11.97 25.32 15.66
N ARG A 16 -11.78 26.02 14.54
CA ARG A 16 -10.69 25.71 13.61
C ARG A 16 -9.32 25.94 14.26
N GLU A 17 -9.14 27.07 14.91
CA GLU A 17 -7.89 27.43 15.58
C GLU A 17 -7.54 26.46 16.70
N VAL A 18 -8.49 26.02 17.51
CA VAL A 18 -8.30 24.99 18.53
C VAL A 18 -7.98 23.66 17.90
N ASN A 19 -8.69 23.29 16.83
CA ASN A 19 -8.49 22.04 16.14
C ASN A 19 -7.09 21.98 15.49
N ASP A 20 -6.70 23.03 14.77
CA ASP A 20 -5.42 23.09 14.07
C ASP A 20 -4.24 23.13 15.06
N ASN A 21 -4.33 23.91 16.13
CA ASN A 21 -3.28 24.01 17.14
C ASN A 21 -3.16 22.74 17.98
N PHE A 22 -4.27 22.20 18.49
CA PHE A 22 -4.25 21.01 19.35
C PHE A 22 -3.86 19.76 18.58
N TRP A 23 -4.56 19.48 17.47
CA TRP A 23 -4.29 18.28 16.68
C TRP A 23 -2.95 18.36 15.97
N GLY A 24 -2.57 19.53 15.46
CA GLY A 24 -1.25 19.74 14.86
C GLY A 24 -0.12 19.48 15.83
N GLU A 25 -0.22 19.98 17.07
CA GLU A 25 0.78 19.74 18.09
C GLU A 25 0.80 18.27 18.57
N LEU A 26 -0.37 17.64 18.72
CA LEU A 26 -0.48 16.23 19.07
C LEU A 26 0.18 15.35 18.00
N TYR A 27 -0.13 15.59 16.72
CA TYR A 27 0.49 14.86 15.61
C TYR A 27 2.00 15.08 15.57
N ARG A 28 2.47 16.29 15.79
CA ARG A 28 3.90 16.61 15.82
C ARG A 28 4.62 15.87 16.95
N ARG A 29 4.09 15.89 18.17
CA ARG A 29 4.68 15.16 19.31
C ARG A 29 4.68 13.67 19.12
N THR A 30 3.58 13.13 18.62
CA THR A 30 3.48 11.68 18.33
C THR A 30 4.49 11.28 17.25
N ALA A 31 4.63 12.06 16.18
CA ALA A 31 5.61 11.81 15.13
C ALA A 31 7.05 11.83 15.65
N LEU A 32 7.38 12.77 16.56
CA LEU A 32 8.69 12.83 17.21
C LEU A 32 8.95 11.62 18.13
N ALA A 33 7.95 11.18 18.88
CA ALA A 33 8.04 9.98 19.72
C ALA A 33 8.27 8.72 18.86
N TRP A 34 7.54 8.56 17.76
CA TRP A 34 7.73 7.49 16.80
C TRP A 34 9.13 7.52 16.17
N LYS A 35 9.59 8.71 15.78
CA LYS A 35 10.95 8.88 15.26
C LYS A 35 11.98 8.37 16.26
N GLY A 36 11.92 8.84 17.51
CA GLY A 36 12.84 8.45 18.57
C GLY A 36 12.85 6.94 18.79
N LEU A 37 11.68 6.32 18.86
CA LEU A 37 11.54 4.87 19.03
C LEU A 37 12.18 4.09 17.87
N LEU A 38 11.90 4.46 16.62
CA LEU A 38 12.44 3.78 15.44
C LEU A 38 13.97 3.94 15.35
N GLU A 39 14.50 5.10 15.68
CA GLU A 39 15.94 5.35 15.73
C GLU A 39 16.60 4.50 16.82
N GLU A 40 16.03 4.48 18.02
CA GLU A 40 16.53 3.69 19.15
C GLU A 40 16.53 2.18 18.85
N VAL A 41 15.46 1.66 18.27
CA VAL A 41 15.38 0.25 17.85
C VAL A 41 16.49 -0.07 16.85
N SER A 42 16.69 0.78 15.83
CA SER A 42 17.76 0.60 14.85
C SER A 42 19.16 0.59 15.47
N TRP A 43 19.38 1.41 16.51
CA TRP A 43 20.66 1.46 17.21
C TRP A 43 20.88 0.22 18.05
N LYS A 44 19.87 -0.23 18.79
CA LYS A 44 19.92 -1.45 19.60
C LYS A 44 20.10 -2.71 18.73
N GLU A 45 19.45 -2.77 17.58
CA GLU A 45 19.65 -3.86 16.60
C GLU A 45 21.09 -3.91 16.09
N ARG A 46 21.69 -2.75 15.73
CA ARG A 46 23.10 -2.68 15.33
C ARG A 46 24.04 -3.14 16.44
N ASP A 47 23.82 -2.67 17.67
CA ASP A 47 24.70 -2.97 18.78
C ASP A 47 24.61 -4.46 19.16
N ARG A 48 23.42 -5.06 19.04
CA ARG A 48 23.21 -6.51 19.15
C ARG A 48 23.92 -7.28 18.04
N TYR A 49 23.81 -6.80 16.80
CA TYR A 49 24.50 -7.40 15.65
C TYR A 49 26.03 -7.40 15.82
N LEU A 50 26.60 -6.32 16.31
CA LEU A 50 28.04 -6.20 16.56
C LEU A 50 28.51 -6.99 17.81
N GLY A 51 27.57 -7.35 18.70
CA GLY A 51 27.88 -8.05 19.94
C GLY A 51 28.73 -7.23 20.96
N VAL A 52 28.71 -5.90 20.82
CA VAL A 52 29.61 -5.00 21.57
C VAL A 52 28.78 -3.98 22.35
N LYS A 53 29.13 -3.78 23.62
CA LYS A 53 28.54 -2.72 24.46
C LYS A 53 28.92 -1.33 23.94
N GLU A 54 28.13 -0.33 24.33
CA GLU A 54 28.40 1.08 24.02
C GLU A 54 29.84 1.43 24.48
N TYR A 55 30.57 2.14 23.59
CA TYR A 55 31.99 2.52 23.79
C TYR A 55 33.03 1.39 23.82
N ALA A 56 32.67 0.12 23.75
CA ALA A 56 33.63 -0.97 23.61
C ALA A 56 34.17 -1.06 22.19
N ARG A 57 35.47 -1.35 22.04
CA ARG A 57 36.05 -1.65 20.71
C ARG A 57 35.57 -3.03 20.28
N ALA A 58 35.04 -3.14 19.10
CA ALA A 58 34.73 -4.42 18.46
C ALA A 58 36.07 -5.13 18.21
N GLY A 59 36.13 -6.42 18.53
CA GLY A 59 37.27 -7.25 18.13
C GLY A 59 37.36 -7.39 16.61
N GLU A 60 37.63 -8.56 16.08
CA GLU A 60 37.85 -8.83 14.65
C GLU A 60 36.61 -8.59 13.73
N ARG A 61 35.49 -8.13 14.26
CA ARG A 61 34.26 -7.90 13.52
C ARG A 61 34.08 -6.44 13.12
N GLU A 62 33.13 -6.20 12.28
CA GLU A 62 32.72 -4.92 11.72
C GLU A 62 32.50 -3.81 12.78
N TYR A 63 32.76 -2.55 12.41
CA TYR A 63 32.69 -1.40 13.31
C TYR A 63 31.46 -0.54 13.07
N ARG A 64 31.04 0.20 14.13
CA ARG A 64 30.04 1.27 14.00
C ARG A 64 30.51 2.32 13.02
N ASN A 65 29.65 2.76 12.09
CA ASN A 65 29.94 3.80 11.12
C ASN A 65 28.88 4.90 11.10
N GLY A 66 28.50 5.38 12.30
CA GLY A 66 27.53 6.46 12.44
C GLY A 66 26.14 6.11 11.95
N PHE A 67 25.51 7.09 11.28
CA PHE A 67 24.14 7.05 10.84
C PHE A 67 24.03 7.61 9.42
N TYR A 68 22.92 7.30 8.74
CA TYR A 68 22.51 7.99 7.54
C TYR A 68 21.05 8.41 7.66
N GLU A 69 20.71 9.53 7.01
CA GLU A 69 19.34 10.00 7.02
C GLU A 69 18.51 9.29 5.97
N ARG A 70 17.29 8.96 6.36
CA ARG A 70 16.32 8.28 5.51
C ARG A 70 14.92 8.81 5.77
N LYS A 71 14.21 9.16 4.70
CA LYS A 71 12.78 9.46 4.77
C LYS A 71 11.98 8.18 4.91
N PHE A 72 11.07 8.18 5.88
CA PHE A 72 10.15 7.09 6.14
C PHE A 72 8.72 7.63 6.23
N VAL A 73 7.86 7.18 5.34
CA VAL A 73 6.49 7.69 5.18
C VAL A 73 5.55 6.88 6.07
N THR A 74 4.86 7.57 6.97
CA THR A 74 3.86 7.01 7.91
C THR A 74 2.51 7.66 7.68
N LEU A 75 1.45 7.16 8.33
CA LEU A 75 0.14 7.82 8.36
C LEU A 75 0.16 9.17 9.11
N MET A 76 1.19 9.41 9.93
CA MET A 76 1.39 10.69 10.63
C MET A 76 2.29 11.66 9.85
N GLY A 77 2.58 11.37 8.59
CA GLY A 77 3.48 12.15 7.75
C GLY A 77 4.83 11.47 7.52
N THR A 78 5.76 12.21 6.94
CA THR A 78 7.10 11.74 6.59
C THR A 78 8.08 12.05 7.71
N LEU A 79 8.69 11.00 8.26
CA LEU A 79 9.74 11.10 9.27
C LEU A 79 11.12 11.07 8.58
N VAL A 80 12.02 11.93 9.01
CA VAL A 80 13.45 11.83 8.64
C VAL A 80 14.17 11.08 9.77
N LEU A 81 14.50 9.81 9.53
CA LEU A 81 15.13 8.90 10.49
C LEU A 81 16.64 8.87 10.33
N ARG A 82 17.35 8.83 11.45
CA ARG A 82 18.79 8.55 11.52
C ARG A 82 18.99 7.05 11.71
N VAL A 83 19.18 6.34 10.61
CA VAL A 83 19.32 4.87 10.61
C VAL A 83 20.78 4.49 10.87
N ALA A 84 20.99 3.58 11.81
CA ALA A 84 22.32 3.07 12.16
C ALA A 84 22.95 2.30 10.99
N ARG A 85 24.26 2.43 10.84
CA ARG A 85 25.03 1.67 9.84
C ARG A 85 26.34 1.17 10.41
N THR A 86 26.90 0.16 9.76
CA THR A 86 28.21 -0.41 10.02
C THR A 86 29.17 -0.06 8.87
N ARG A 87 30.46 -0.23 9.06
CA ARG A 87 31.50 0.16 8.12
C ARG A 87 31.40 -0.61 6.79
N GLU A 88 31.22 -1.91 6.86
CA GLU A 88 31.10 -2.78 5.67
C GLU A 88 29.69 -2.83 5.08
N LYS A 89 28.73 -2.12 5.70
CA LYS A 89 27.32 -2.07 5.29
C LYS A 89 26.61 -3.43 5.30
N SER A 90 27.11 -4.41 6.04
CA SER A 90 26.51 -5.74 6.17
C SER A 90 25.29 -5.73 7.09
N PHE A 91 25.26 -4.81 8.06
CA PHE A 91 24.12 -4.63 8.96
C PHE A 91 22.92 -4.00 8.24
N LEU A 92 21.77 -4.62 8.43
CA LEU A 92 20.47 -4.15 7.97
C LEU A 92 19.48 -4.17 9.14
N PRO A 93 18.93 -3.01 9.57
CA PRO A 93 17.90 -2.99 10.59
C PRO A 93 16.68 -3.80 10.14
N GLU A 94 16.22 -4.73 10.97
CA GLU A 94 15.05 -5.55 10.67
C GLU A 94 13.76 -4.72 10.70
N ALA A 95 13.66 -3.82 11.68
CA ALA A 95 12.55 -2.89 11.81
C ALA A 95 12.46 -1.87 10.65
N LEU A 96 13.60 -1.58 10.00
CA LEU A 96 13.70 -0.59 8.93
C LEU A 96 14.35 -1.22 7.69
N ARG A 97 13.72 -2.21 7.09
CA ARG A 97 14.25 -2.92 5.92
C ARG A 97 14.72 -1.98 4.82
N ARG A 98 15.84 -2.31 4.19
CA ARG A 98 16.63 -1.41 3.34
C ARG A 98 15.85 -0.68 2.25
N PHE A 99 14.79 -1.26 1.74
CA PHE A 99 14.01 -0.69 0.62
C PHE A 99 12.61 -0.23 1.02
N GLU A 100 12.21 -0.43 2.26
CA GLU A 100 10.90 0.00 2.74
C GLU A 100 10.98 1.46 3.18
N ARG A 101 10.49 2.34 2.33
CA ARG A 101 10.40 3.79 2.60
C ARG A 101 9.04 4.20 3.14
N ARG A 102 8.13 3.25 3.32
CA ARG A 102 6.76 3.47 3.77
C ARG A 102 6.38 2.44 4.80
N ALA A 103 5.65 2.90 5.80
CA ALA A 103 5.05 2.02 6.79
C ALA A 103 4.06 1.03 6.12
N PRO A 104 3.92 -0.19 6.66
CA PRO A 104 3.00 -1.20 6.12
C PRO A 104 1.57 -0.70 5.96
N GLU A 105 1.09 0.14 6.88
CA GLU A 105 -0.25 0.72 6.87
C GLU A 105 -0.46 1.64 5.66
N VAL A 106 0.56 2.43 5.29
CA VAL A 106 0.51 3.28 4.09
C VAL A 106 0.45 2.42 2.83
N MET A 107 1.20 1.33 2.79
CA MET A 107 1.16 0.39 1.66
C MET A 107 -0.19 -0.31 1.56
N MET A 108 -0.78 -0.69 2.70
CA MET A 108 -2.12 -1.27 2.78
C MET A 108 -3.17 -0.27 2.28
N LEU A 109 -3.12 1.00 2.73
CA LEU A 109 -4.01 2.06 2.28
C LEU A 109 -3.95 2.25 0.75
N ILE A 110 -2.75 2.25 0.17
CA ILE A 110 -2.56 2.38 -1.29
C ILE A 110 -3.22 1.20 -2.03
N ARG A 111 -3.01 -0.03 -1.56
CA ARG A 111 -3.60 -1.23 -2.18
C ARG A 111 -5.12 -1.23 -2.09
N GLU A 112 -5.65 -0.95 -0.90
CA GLU A 112 -7.09 -0.92 -0.63
C GLU A 112 -7.79 0.15 -1.48
N ALA A 113 -7.25 1.36 -1.52
CA ALA A 113 -7.78 2.43 -2.35
C ALA A 113 -7.80 2.05 -3.85
N PHE A 114 -6.76 1.37 -4.33
CA PHE A 114 -6.70 0.88 -5.70
C PHE A 114 -7.73 -0.24 -5.96
N LEU A 115 -7.85 -1.20 -5.05
CA LEU A 115 -8.82 -2.31 -5.17
C LEU A 115 -10.26 -1.81 -5.15
N ARG A 116 -10.54 -0.70 -4.46
CA ARG A 116 -11.85 -0.02 -4.49
C ARG A 116 -12.11 0.78 -5.78
N GLY A 117 -11.25 0.67 -6.77
CA GLY A 117 -11.44 1.23 -8.11
C GLY A 117 -10.91 2.65 -8.29
N LEU A 118 -10.17 3.22 -7.34
CA LEU A 118 -9.53 4.50 -7.54
C LEU A 118 -8.41 4.40 -8.58
N SER A 119 -8.35 5.34 -9.50
CA SER A 119 -7.23 5.42 -10.44
C SER A 119 -5.91 5.69 -9.70
N THR A 120 -4.77 5.29 -10.28
CA THR A 120 -3.45 5.49 -9.67
C THR A 120 -3.17 6.94 -9.29
N ARG A 121 -3.72 7.92 -10.03
CA ARG A 121 -3.62 9.35 -9.71
C ARG A 121 -4.49 9.75 -8.53
N GLN A 122 -5.70 9.19 -8.43
CA GLN A 122 -6.61 9.44 -7.31
C GLN A 122 -6.06 8.82 -6.03
N VAL A 123 -5.53 7.60 -6.08
CA VAL A 123 -4.84 6.96 -4.95
C VAL A 123 -3.72 7.86 -4.43
N GLY A 124 -2.88 8.41 -5.32
CA GLY A 124 -1.81 9.32 -4.92
C GLY A 124 -2.32 10.55 -4.19
N ARG A 125 -3.46 11.13 -4.63
CA ARG A 125 -4.09 12.30 -3.97
C ARG A 125 -4.68 11.93 -2.60
N VAL A 126 -5.39 10.81 -2.50
CA VAL A 126 -5.98 10.34 -1.23
C VAL A 126 -4.90 10.08 -0.18
N VAL A 127 -3.83 9.40 -0.56
CA VAL A 127 -2.69 9.16 0.33
C VAL A 127 -2.00 10.47 0.72
N GLY A 128 -1.94 11.45 -0.19
CA GLY A 128 -1.40 12.78 0.05
C GLY A 128 -2.13 13.60 1.10
N ILE A 129 -3.37 13.23 1.48
CA ILE A 129 -4.12 13.88 2.58
C ILE A 129 -3.50 13.54 3.95
N VAL A 130 -3.02 12.31 4.12
CA VAL A 130 -2.49 11.80 5.40
C VAL A 130 -0.97 11.71 5.42
N SER A 131 -0.32 11.84 4.25
CA SER A 131 1.11 11.63 4.09
C SER A 131 1.64 12.39 2.86
N GLU A 132 2.83 12.05 2.36
CA GLU A 132 3.32 12.57 1.09
C GLU A 132 2.55 11.99 -0.10
N THR A 133 2.31 12.83 -1.12
CA THR A 133 1.69 12.41 -2.38
C THR A 133 2.50 11.28 -3.02
N VAL A 134 1.80 10.22 -3.40
CA VAL A 134 2.41 9.05 -4.03
C VAL A 134 2.27 9.13 -5.55
N SER A 135 3.38 8.94 -6.27
CA SER A 135 3.36 8.96 -7.72
C SER A 135 2.54 7.79 -8.30
N PRO A 136 1.85 7.98 -9.45
CA PRO A 136 1.11 6.90 -10.13
C PRO A 136 1.97 5.67 -10.42
N GLN A 137 3.26 5.88 -10.71
CA GLN A 137 4.21 4.80 -10.95
C GLN A 137 4.47 3.97 -9.69
N THR A 138 4.54 4.62 -8.52
CA THR A 138 4.69 3.92 -7.24
C THR A 138 3.44 3.10 -6.92
N VAL A 139 2.24 3.66 -7.12
CA VAL A 139 0.98 2.91 -6.96
C VAL A 139 0.98 1.67 -7.86
N SER A 140 1.27 1.86 -9.15
CA SER A 140 1.35 0.76 -10.12
C SER A 140 2.36 -0.32 -9.73
N ARG A 141 3.52 0.07 -9.19
CA ARG A 141 4.53 -0.91 -8.71
C ARG A 141 4.06 -1.70 -7.49
N LEU A 142 3.41 -1.03 -6.53
CA LEU A 142 2.89 -1.68 -5.33
C LEU A 142 1.73 -2.63 -5.65
N THR A 143 0.88 -2.26 -6.61
CA THR A 143 -0.26 -3.10 -7.01
C THR A 143 0.15 -4.32 -7.85
N ARG A 144 1.33 -4.32 -8.47
CA ARG A 144 1.88 -5.52 -9.14
C ARG A 144 2.04 -6.73 -8.20
N SER A 145 2.16 -6.49 -6.90
CA SER A 145 2.16 -7.60 -5.93
C SER A 145 0.86 -8.42 -5.95
N LEU A 146 -0.23 -7.84 -6.47
CA LEU A 146 -1.51 -8.52 -6.65
C LEU A 146 -1.48 -9.51 -7.84
N ASP A 147 -0.57 -9.33 -8.81
CA ASP A 147 -0.46 -10.20 -9.98
C ASP A 147 -0.23 -11.66 -9.57
N GLY A 148 0.57 -11.88 -8.52
CA GLY A 148 0.81 -13.20 -7.95
C GLY A 148 -0.45 -13.84 -7.35
N LEU A 149 -1.30 -13.04 -6.71
CA LEU A 149 -2.58 -13.50 -6.16
C LEU A 149 -3.56 -13.83 -7.28
N VAL A 150 -3.63 -12.99 -8.30
CA VAL A 150 -4.45 -13.23 -9.50
C VAL A 150 -3.99 -14.50 -10.22
N LYS A 151 -2.69 -14.72 -10.33
CA LYS A 151 -2.14 -15.95 -10.91
C LYS A 151 -2.57 -17.19 -10.10
N LYS A 152 -2.38 -17.18 -8.78
CA LYS A 152 -2.82 -18.26 -7.88
C LYS A 152 -4.32 -18.51 -7.99
N PHE A 153 -5.13 -17.45 -8.03
CA PHE A 153 -6.57 -17.57 -8.22
C PHE A 153 -6.91 -18.25 -9.56
N ARG A 154 -6.21 -17.92 -10.64
CA ARG A 154 -6.43 -18.52 -11.96
C ARG A 154 -5.98 -19.97 -12.06
N GLU A 155 -5.01 -20.39 -11.26
CA GLU A 155 -4.45 -21.74 -11.22
C GLU A 155 -5.11 -22.62 -10.16
N ALA A 156 -5.91 -22.05 -9.26
CA ALA A 156 -6.60 -22.82 -8.23
C ALA A 156 -7.64 -23.76 -8.84
N PRO A 157 -7.69 -25.04 -8.42
CA PRO A 157 -8.72 -25.97 -8.88
C PRO A 157 -10.10 -25.50 -8.46
N LEU A 158 -11.12 -25.75 -9.29
CA LEU A 158 -12.50 -25.52 -8.93
C LEU A 158 -13.00 -26.63 -8.01
N GLN A 159 -13.64 -26.26 -6.93
CA GLN A 159 -14.38 -27.20 -6.08
C GLN A 159 -15.76 -27.42 -6.70
N ASP A 160 -16.24 -28.67 -6.67
CA ASP A 160 -17.53 -29.06 -7.25
C ASP A 160 -18.68 -28.85 -6.24
N GLU A 161 -18.90 -27.57 -5.89
CA GLU A 161 -19.89 -27.18 -4.87
C GLU A 161 -21.01 -26.29 -5.43
N TRP A 162 -21.08 -26.12 -6.76
CA TRP A 162 -21.90 -25.09 -7.39
C TRP A 162 -23.25 -25.63 -7.80
N ALA A 163 -24.34 -25.04 -7.27
CA ALA A 163 -25.69 -25.35 -7.66
C ALA A 163 -26.04 -24.72 -9.02
N TYR A 164 -25.50 -23.50 -9.28
CA TYR A 164 -25.71 -22.78 -10.54
C TYR A 164 -24.41 -22.17 -11.01
N LEU A 165 -24.23 -22.18 -12.34
CA LEU A 165 -23.09 -21.53 -13.02
C LEU A 165 -23.63 -20.45 -13.95
N PHE A 166 -23.16 -19.22 -13.75
CA PHE A 166 -23.46 -18.08 -14.64
C PHE A 166 -22.22 -17.74 -15.47
N LEU A 167 -22.40 -17.68 -16.77
CA LEU A 167 -21.39 -17.29 -17.75
C LEU A 167 -21.80 -15.98 -18.38
N ASP A 168 -20.92 -14.98 -18.38
CA ASP A 168 -21.19 -13.65 -18.91
C ASP A 168 -19.99 -13.07 -19.65
N GLY A 169 -20.26 -12.32 -20.70
CA GLY A 169 -19.27 -11.63 -21.52
C GLY A 169 -19.29 -10.12 -21.25
N VAL A 170 -18.30 -9.60 -20.53
CA VAL A 170 -18.20 -8.18 -20.18
C VAL A 170 -17.29 -7.43 -21.14
N SER A 171 -17.81 -6.40 -21.82
CA SER A 171 -17.02 -5.55 -22.70
C SER A 171 -16.45 -4.34 -21.96
N LEU A 172 -15.13 -4.32 -21.75
CA LEU A 172 -14.42 -3.26 -21.07
C LEU A 172 -13.74 -2.30 -22.05
N ARG A 173 -13.87 -0.99 -21.80
CA ARG A 173 -13.14 0.03 -22.57
C ARG A 173 -11.81 0.32 -21.90
N VAL A 174 -10.71 -0.15 -22.49
CA VAL A 174 -9.35 0.05 -21.97
C VAL A 174 -8.67 1.19 -22.73
N ARG A 175 -8.14 2.17 -21.99
CA ARG A 175 -7.35 3.26 -22.57
C ARG A 175 -5.90 2.78 -22.77
N ARG A 176 -5.38 2.92 -23.98
CA ARG A 176 -3.98 2.64 -24.35
C ARG A 176 -3.30 3.89 -24.87
N PRO A 177 -1.96 3.93 -24.97
CA PRO A 177 -1.26 5.03 -25.62
C PRO A 177 -1.75 5.31 -27.05
N THR A 178 -2.12 4.25 -27.79
CA THR A 178 -2.62 4.30 -29.16
C THR A 178 -4.14 4.55 -29.27
N GLY A 179 -4.84 4.91 -28.18
CA GLY A 179 -6.27 5.18 -28.18
C GLY A 179 -7.09 4.29 -27.22
N ARG A 180 -8.39 4.22 -27.48
CA ARG A 180 -9.32 3.37 -26.71
C ARG A 180 -9.56 2.05 -27.44
N LYS A 181 -9.37 0.92 -26.73
CA LYS A 181 -9.68 -0.40 -27.26
C LYS A 181 -10.75 -1.07 -26.39
N ARG A 182 -11.73 -1.71 -27.03
CA ARG A 182 -12.63 -2.63 -26.32
C ARG A 182 -11.90 -3.94 -26.05
N VAL A 183 -12.05 -4.47 -24.85
CA VAL A 183 -11.52 -5.75 -24.44
C VAL A 183 -12.66 -6.56 -23.88
N GLN A 184 -12.89 -7.72 -24.47
CA GLN A 184 -13.89 -8.68 -24.01
C GLN A 184 -13.30 -9.50 -22.86
N MET A 185 -14.05 -9.62 -21.77
CA MET A 185 -13.73 -10.47 -20.64
C MET A 185 -14.86 -11.48 -20.46
N LEU A 186 -14.54 -12.75 -20.59
CA LEU A 186 -15.45 -13.82 -20.23
C LEU A 186 -15.33 -14.07 -18.74
N VAL A 187 -16.44 -14.18 -18.05
CA VAL A 187 -16.51 -14.29 -16.59
C VAL A 187 -17.44 -15.45 -16.24
N ALA A 188 -17.03 -16.25 -15.26
CA ALA A 188 -17.83 -17.32 -14.71
C ALA A 188 -18.06 -17.10 -13.21
N TYR A 189 -19.34 -17.10 -12.79
CA TYR A 189 -19.76 -17.04 -11.40
C TYR A 189 -20.46 -18.33 -11.01
N GLY A 190 -20.12 -18.84 -9.84
CA GLY A 190 -20.85 -19.93 -9.19
C GLY A 190 -21.75 -19.42 -8.08
N VAL A 191 -22.89 -20.07 -7.91
CA VAL A 191 -23.79 -19.87 -6.78
C VAL A 191 -23.93 -21.20 -6.05
N ARG A 192 -23.63 -21.19 -4.75
CA ARG A 192 -23.80 -22.35 -3.88
C ARG A 192 -25.26 -22.53 -3.46
N ARG A 193 -25.59 -23.68 -2.89
CA ARG A 193 -26.96 -23.97 -2.38
C ARG A 193 -27.43 -23.02 -1.29
N ASP A 194 -26.50 -22.41 -0.55
CA ASP A 194 -26.78 -21.40 0.48
C ASP A 194 -27.04 -20.00 -0.11
N GLY A 195 -26.98 -19.83 -1.44
CA GLY A 195 -27.15 -18.58 -2.13
C GLY A 195 -25.88 -17.72 -2.22
N SER A 196 -24.77 -18.15 -1.61
CA SER A 196 -23.49 -17.42 -1.72
C SER A 196 -22.95 -17.45 -3.15
N ARG A 197 -22.41 -16.29 -3.59
CA ARG A 197 -21.90 -16.11 -4.95
C ARG A 197 -20.39 -15.95 -4.92
N GLN A 198 -19.70 -16.58 -5.86
CA GLN A 198 -18.25 -16.49 -5.97
C GLN A 198 -17.83 -16.37 -7.44
N LEU A 199 -16.85 -15.49 -7.70
CA LEU A 199 -16.18 -15.45 -8.98
C LEU A 199 -15.33 -16.71 -9.13
N LEU A 200 -15.59 -17.50 -10.17
CA LEU A 200 -14.88 -18.77 -10.42
C LEU A 200 -13.74 -18.59 -11.39
N ALA A 201 -14.00 -17.90 -12.50
CA ALA A 201 -13.01 -17.71 -13.53
C ALA A 201 -13.22 -16.40 -14.26
N PHE A 202 -12.15 -15.88 -14.85
CA PHE A 202 -12.21 -14.84 -15.85
C PHE A 202 -11.11 -15.03 -16.89
N LEU A 203 -11.44 -14.73 -18.14
CA LEU A 203 -10.53 -14.83 -19.27
C LEU A 203 -10.70 -13.64 -20.20
N ARG A 204 -9.58 -13.06 -20.62
CA ARG A 204 -9.59 -12.08 -21.69
C ARG A 204 -9.76 -12.79 -23.04
N SER A 205 -10.77 -12.39 -23.81
CA SER A 205 -11.04 -12.91 -25.14
C SER A 205 -11.06 -11.80 -26.19
N GLN A 206 -11.05 -12.17 -27.46
CA GLN A 206 -11.29 -11.27 -28.58
C GLN A 206 -12.78 -11.16 -28.93
N GLY A 207 -13.59 -12.13 -28.46
CA GLY A 207 -15.04 -12.21 -28.66
C GLY A 207 -15.64 -13.35 -27.85
N GLU A 208 -16.97 -13.52 -27.95
CA GLU A 208 -17.74 -14.59 -27.31
C GLU A 208 -17.90 -15.76 -28.27
N SER A 209 -16.81 -16.47 -28.55
CA SER A 209 -16.84 -17.67 -29.37
C SER A 209 -16.87 -18.93 -28.51
N GLN A 210 -17.40 -20.03 -29.04
CA GLN A 210 -17.41 -21.34 -28.38
C GLN A 210 -15.98 -21.72 -27.91
N ALA A 211 -14.99 -21.58 -28.78
CA ALA A 211 -13.59 -21.87 -28.45
C ALA A 211 -13.06 -21.00 -27.29
N ALA A 212 -13.54 -19.75 -27.13
CA ALA A 212 -13.15 -18.90 -26.02
C ALA A 212 -13.76 -19.37 -24.69
N TRP A 213 -15.00 -19.86 -24.72
CA TRP A 213 -15.66 -20.46 -23.55
C TRP A 213 -15.07 -21.80 -23.17
N GLU A 214 -14.76 -22.65 -24.14
CA GLU A 214 -14.02 -23.89 -23.92
C GLU A 214 -12.65 -23.63 -23.30
N GLY A 215 -11.95 -22.60 -23.76
CA GLY A 215 -10.67 -22.16 -23.17
C GLY A 215 -10.80 -21.67 -21.73
N LEU A 216 -11.96 -21.18 -21.31
CA LEU A 216 -12.24 -20.79 -19.91
C LEU A 216 -12.45 -22.04 -19.05
N SER A 217 -13.19 -23.04 -19.55
CA SER A 217 -13.51 -24.28 -18.82
C SER A 217 -12.33 -25.25 -18.74
N CYS A 218 -11.52 -25.38 -19.79
CA CYS A 218 -10.34 -26.26 -19.81
C CYS A 218 -9.18 -25.81 -18.90
N ARG A 219 -9.09 -24.54 -18.60
CA ARG A 219 -7.99 -24.02 -17.74
C ARG A 219 -8.13 -24.34 -16.26
N ARG A 220 -9.20 -25.01 -15.86
CA ARG A 220 -9.53 -25.31 -14.47
C ARG A 220 -9.83 -26.80 -14.18
N LYS A 221 -9.38 -27.67 -15.05
CA LYS A 221 -9.32 -29.12 -14.78
C LYS A 221 -8.08 -29.49 -14.01
#